data_3f06c40e23cf40ad1d3254ae1aeb5f2d
#
_entry.id   3f06c40e23cf40ad1d3254ae1aeb5f2d
#
_cell.length_a   1.000
_cell.length_b   1.000
_cell.length_c   1.000
_cell.angle_alpha   90.00
_cell.angle_beta   90.00
_cell.angle_gamma   90.00
#
_symmetry.space_group_name_H-M   'P 1'
#
loop_
_entity.id
_entity.type
_entity.pdbx_description
1 polymer ?
#
loop_
_entity_poly.entity_id
_entity_poly.type
_entity_poly.pdbx_seq_one_letter_code
_entity_poly.pdbx_strand_id
1 'polypeptide(L)'
;KLEALSGRPCLVRRYCDTSLEELRGLGIRALLISGNAAEFSEYGDHAFDELHRIVRAAEWPIIGFCGGHQQIAAAYGAEIGPMRSLRPGEPDITDVSAPGYLKEWGFTPVSVVQDDPILAGLGPAPVFLEVHYCEAKQLPFGFRLLASTPDCRVQLMRREDRPVYGAQFHPEGYTEWPFDTRNELVNLVYPAGHARAEPAGKRLLENFFRVAGILV
;
A
#
# COMPACT_ATOMS: atom_id res chain seq x y z
N LYS A 1 5.21 -15.04 -3.87
CA LYS A 1 4.25 -14.37 -4.77
C LYS A 1 4.95 -13.43 -5.75
N LEU A 2 5.66 -12.42 -5.28
CA LEU A 2 6.32 -11.42 -6.15
C LEU A 2 7.28 -12.06 -7.15
N GLU A 3 8.10 -13.02 -6.72
CA GLU A 3 8.98 -13.78 -7.63
C GLU A 3 8.20 -14.59 -8.67
N ALA A 4 7.10 -15.23 -8.24
CA ALA A 4 6.26 -15.99 -9.17
C ALA A 4 5.56 -15.10 -10.20
N LEU A 5 5.19 -13.86 -9.84
CA LEU A 5 4.57 -12.90 -10.76
C LEU A 5 5.58 -12.21 -11.66
N SER A 6 6.73 -11.82 -11.13
CA SER A 6 7.75 -11.07 -11.86
C SER A 6 8.67 -11.96 -12.70
N GLY A 7 8.78 -13.25 -12.36
CA GLY A 7 9.78 -14.16 -12.93
C GLY A 7 11.22 -13.76 -12.57
N ARG A 8 11.41 -12.96 -11.52
CA ARG A 8 12.71 -12.44 -11.09
C ARG A 8 12.92 -12.71 -9.59
N PRO A 9 14.17 -12.92 -9.16
CA PRO A 9 14.49 -13.01 -7.73
C PRO A 9 14.12 -11.72 -6.99
N CYS A 10 13.61 -11.86 -5.77
CA CYS A 10 13.30 -10.75 -4.88
C CYS A 10 14.25 -10.78 -3.67
N LEU A 11 15.07 -9.76 -3.53
CA LEU A 11 15.90 -9.57 -2.34
C LEU A 11 15.08 -8.83 -1.27
N VAL A 12 14.87 -9.45 -0.12
CA VAL A 12 14.21 -8.83 1.03
C VAL A 12 15.26 -8.19 1.92
N ARG A 13 15.10 -6.90 2.19
CA ARG A 13 15.98 -6.12 3.06
C ARG A 13 15.16 -5.37 4.10
N ARG A 14 15.74 -5.14 5.26
CA ARG A 14 15.16 -4.20 6.23
C ARG A 14 15.49 -2.78 5.78
N TYR A 15 14.51 -1.88 5.85
CA TYR A 15 14.70 -0.49 5.43
C TYR A 15 15.80 0.24 6.21
N CYS A 16 15.99 -0.08 7.51
CA CYS A 16 17.03 0.51 8.34
C CYS A 16 18.47 0.02 8.00
N ASP A 17 18.56 -1.10 7.28
CA ASP A 17 19.84 -1.71 6.89
C ASP A 17 20.11 -1.54 5.38
N THR A 18 19.43 -0.61 4.72
CA THR A 18 19.50 -0.42 3.26
C THR A 18 19.82 1.03 2.95
N SER A 19 20.85 1.27 2.16
CA SER A 19 21.22 2.61 1.69
C SER A 19 21.00 2.76 0.18
N LEU A 20 20.88 4.02 -0.27
CA LEU A 20 20.76 4.34 -1.70
C LEU A 20 21.98 3.83 -2.49
N GLU A 21 23.18 3.96 -1.92
CA GLU A 21 24.43 3.50 -2.52
C GLU A 21 24.46 1.98 -2.67
N GLU A 22 24.00 1.26 -1.65
CA GLU A 22 23.89 -0.20 -1.70
C GLU A 22 22.92 -0.64 -2.80
N LEU A 23 21.74 -0.02 -2.89
CA LEU A 23 20.76 -0.35 -3.92
C LEU A 23 21.29 -0.13 -5.34
N ARG A 24 22.09 0.93 -5.55
CA ARG A 24 22.78 1.17 -6.83
C ARG A 24 23.74 0.03 -7.18
N GLY A 25 24.46 -0.48 -6.18
CA GLY A 25 25.41 -1.60 -6.36
C GLY A 25 24.73 -2.93 -6.67
N LEU A 26 23.49 -3.12 -6.23
CA LEU A 26 22.75 -4.38 -6.41
C LEU A 26 22.14 -4.54 -7.82
N GLY A 27 22.08 -3.49 -8.64
CA GLY A 27 21.49 -3.56 -9.97
C GLY A 27 20.00 -3.89 -9.98
N ILE A 28 19.26 -3.44 -8.97
CA ILE A 28 17.81 -3.68 -8.87
C ILE A 28 17.05 -3.04 -10.03
N ARG A 29 15.87 -3.59 -10.34
CA ARG A 29 15.00 -3.10 -11.41
C ARG A 29 13.77 -2.37 -10.91
N ALA A 30 13.35 -2.63 -9.68
CA ALA A 30 12.25 -1.97 -9.01
C ALA A 30 12.40 -2.10 -7.49
N LEU A 31 11.72 -1.24 -6.75
CA LEU A 31 11.65 -1.27 -5.29
C LEU A 31 10.20 -1.42 -4.85
N LEU A 32 9.95 -2.39 -3.97
CA LEU A 32 8.66 -2.57 -3.33
C LEU A 32 8.84 -2.35 -1.82
N ILE A 33 8.02 -1.48 -1.24
CA ILE A 33 8.08 -1.11 0.18
C ILE A 33 6.85 -1.71 0.84
N SER A 34 7.04 -2.72 1.71
CA SER A 34 5.93 -3.37 2.40
C SER A 34 5.34 -2.48 3.51
N GLY A 35 4.16 -2.88 4.00
CA GLY A 35 3.59 -2.31 5.22
C GLY A 35 4.41 -2.67 6.47
N ASN A 36 4.01 -2.12 7.60
CA ASN A 36 4.56 -2.38 8.92
C ASN A 36 3.43 -2.76 9.88
N ALA A 37 3.73 -3.65 10.81
CA ALA A 37 2.80 -4.05 11.87
C ALA A 37 2.98 -3.24 13.15
N ALA A 38 4.15 -2.63 13.35
CA ALA A 38 4.43 -1.77 14.50
C ALA A 38 3.95 -0.34 14.26
N GLU A 39 3.57 0.34 15.33
CA GLU A 39 3.20 1.76 15.28
C GLU A 39 4.41 2.61 14.84
N PHE A 40 4.16 3.68 14.09
CA PHE A 40 5.25 4.58 13.69
C PHE A 40 5.96 5.22 14.89
N SER A 41 5.25 5.43 16.01
CA SER A 41 5.81 5.92 17.26
C SER A 41 6.80 4.97 17.94
N GLU A 42 6.79 3.69 17.58
CA GLU A 42 7.73 2.70 18.11
C GLU A 42 9.09 2.72 17.39
N TYR A 43 9.17 3.43 16.27
CA TYR A 43 10.42 3.62 15.55
C TYR A 43 11.17 4.84 16.09
N GLY A 44 12.50 4.77 16.12
CA GLY A 44 13.32 5.92 16.53
C GLY A 44 13.23 7.09 15.54
N ASP A 45 13.54 8.29 16.02
CA ASP A 45 13.45 9.54 15.28
C ASP A 45 14.25 9.40 13.98
N HIS A 46 14.69 9.30 13.23
CA HIS A 46 15.43 9.16 11.98
C HIS A 46 15.31 7.78 11.31
N ALA A 47 14.47 6.90 11.82
CA ALA A 47 14.38 5.53 11.33
C ALA A 47 14.05 5.42 9.84
N PHE A 48 13.36 6.42 9.29
CA PHE A 48 12.91 6.45 7.89
C PHE A 48 13.69 7.43 7.01
N ASP A 49 14.67 8.16 7.53
CA ASP A 49 15.39 9.21 6.78
C ASP A 49 16.03 8.68 5.49
N GLU A 50 16.69 7.54 5.58
CA GLU A 50 17.33 6.92 4.42
C GLU A 50 16.29 6.35 3.44
N LEU A 51 15.22 5.75 3.93
CA LEU A 51 14.11 5.32 3.09
C LEU A 51 13.50 6.51 2.33
N HIS A 52 13.28 7.63 3.02
CA HIS A 52 12.79 8.86 2.40
C HIS A 52 13.79 9.41 1.36
N ARG A 53 15.09 9.30 1.62
CA ARG A 53 16.14 9.67 0.64
C ARG A 53 16.05 8.81 -0.62
N ILE A 54 15.91 7.49 -0.45
CA ILE A 54 15.74 6.54 -1.56
C ILE A 54 14.48 6.86 -2.36
N VAL A 55 13.36 7.07 -1.68
CA VAL A 55 12.06 7.39 -2.31
C VAL A 55 12.13 8.71 -3.09
N ARG A 56 12.75 9.74 -2.52
CA ARG A 56 12.90 11.03 -3.21
C ARG A 56 13.86 10.99 -4.39
N ALA A 57 14.90 10.17 -4.31
CA ALA A 57 15.81 9.95 -5.45
C ALA A 57 15.08 9.32 -6.64
N ALA A 58 14.12 8.44 -6.39
CA ALA A 58 13.25 7.80 -7.39
C ALA A 58 14.01 7.26 -8.62
N GLU A 59 15.13 6.60 -8.37
CA GLU A 59 16.01 6.08 -9.43
C GLU A 59 15.44 4.82 -10.11
N TRP A 60 14.51 4.16 -9.45
CA TRP A 60 13.81 2.97 -9.93
C TRP A 60 12.29 3.19 -9.86
N PRO A 61 11.50 2.40 -10.60
CA PRO A 61 10.08 2.26 -10.29
C PRO A 61 9.89 1.79 -8.85
N ILE A 62 9.01 2.48 -8.13
CA ILE A 62 8.73 2.23 -6.70
C ILE A 62 7.25 2.01 -6.52
N ILE A 63 6.88 1.04 -5.69
CA ILE A 63 5.53 0.92 -5.15
C ILE A 63 5.60 0.62 -3.64
N GLY A 64 4.82 1.36 -2.86
CA GLY A 64 4.63 1.11 -1.43
C GLY A 64 3.23 0.60 -1.12
N PHE A 65 3.12 -0.33 -0.17
CA PHE A 65 1.85 -0.89 0.29
C PHE A 65 1.59 -0.50 1.74
N CYS A 66 0.40 -0.06 2.09
CA CYS A 66 -0.02 0.31 3.44
C CYS A 66 1.01 1.25 4.11
N GLY A 67 1.74 0.81 5.13
CA GLY A 67 2.81 1.60 5.74
C GLY A 67 3.86 2.11 4.75
N GLY A 68 4.19 1.32 3.72
CA GLY A 68 5.08 1.75 2.63
C GLY A 68 4.48 2.89 1.79
N HIS A 69 3.17 2.88 1.52
CA HIS A 69 2.45 3.99 0.91
C HIS A 69 2.54 5.24 1.79
N GLN A 70 2.30 5.09 3.09
CA GLN A 70 2.37 6.19 4.04
C GLN A 70 3.79 6.78 4.12
N GLN A 71 4.83 5.94 4.10
CA GLN A 71 6.22 6.42 4.06
C GLN A 71 6.56 7.14 2.75
N ILE A 72 6.02 6.69 1.62
CA ILE A 72 6.14 7.45 0.35
C ILE A 72 5.46 8.81 0.50
N ALA A 73 4.23 8.86 1.00
CA ALA A 73 3.51 10.11 1.20
C ALA A 73 4.27 11.06 2.14
N ALA A 74 4.77 10.56 3.28
CA ALA A 74 5.57 11.31 4.24
C ALA A 74 6.88 11.83 3.64
N ALA A 75 7.57 11.05 2.81
CA ALA A 75 8.79 11.48 2.11
C ALA A 75 8.56 12.72 1.23
N TYR A 76 7.34 12.95 0.77
CA TYR A 76 6.93 14.12 -0.01
C TYR A 76 6.08 15.11 0.80
N GLY A 77 6.14 15.05 2.12
CA GLY A 77 5.60 16.06 3.03
C GLY A 77 4.13 15.92 3.37
N ALA A 78 3.50 14.79 3.08
CA ALA A 78 2.16 14.52 3.57
C ALA A 78 2.19 14.15 5.05
N GLU A 79 1.21 14.63 5.80
CA GLU A 79 0.95 14.19 7.16
C GLU A 79 0.35 12.79 7.15
N ILE A 80 0.83 11.92 8.04
CA ILE A 80 0.27 10.59 8.29
C ILE A 80 -0.39 10.61 9.65
N GLY A 81 -1.61 10.15 9.72
CA GLY A 81 -2.35 10.12 10.96
C GLY A 81 -3.52 9.15 10.91
N PRO A 82 -4.16 8.93 12.06
CA PRO A 82 -5.32 8.05 12.12
C PRO A 82 -6.44 8.57 11.21
N MET A 83 -7.25 7.65 10.72
CA MET A 83 -8.51 7.97 10.06
C MET A 83 -9.40 8.75 11.02
N ARG A 84 -10.59 9.14 10.60
CA ARG A 84 -11.53 9.85 11.48
C ARG A 84 -11.88 9.04 12.73
N SER A 85 -12.26 9.73 13.79
CA SER A 85 -12.88 9.08 14.95
C SER A 85 -14.19 8.37 14.54
N LEU A 86 -14.53 7.31 15.25
CA LEU A 86 -15.82 6.63 15.11
C LEU A 86 -16.96 7.58 15.48
N ARG A 87 -18.06 7.52 14.72
CA ARG A 87 -19.31 8.21 15.04
C ARG A 87 -20.07 7.44 16.10
N PRO A 88 -20.98 8.09 16.84
CA PRO A 88 -21.83 7.39 17.79
C PRO A 88 -22.59 6.23 17.12
N GLY A 89 -22.44 5.03 17.67
CA GLY A 89 -23.08 3.81 17.16
C GLY A 89 -22.32 3.06 16.06
N GLU A 90 -21.20 3.58 15.56
CA GLU A 90 -20.31 2.81 14.69
C GLU A 90 -19.54 1.78 15.52
N PRO A 91 -19.48 0.51 15.09
CA PRO A 91 -18.73 -0.52 15.81
C PRO A 91 -17.22 -0.29 15.67
N ASP A 92 -16.49 -0.48 16.74
CA ASP A 92 -15.04 -0.64 16.68
C ASP A 92 -14.72 -2.08 16.27
N ILE A 93 -14.11 -2.25 15.09
CA ILE A 93 -13.91 -3.56 14.47
C ILE A 93 -12.83 -4.37 15.19
N THR A 94 -11.93 -3.72 15.93
CA THR A 94 -10.81 -4.39 16.61
C THR A 94 -10.47 -3.68 17.91
N ASP A 95 -10.17 -4.48 18.94
CA ASP A 95 -9.71 -4.00 20.25
C ASP A 95 -8.18 -3.83 20.29
N VAL A 96 -7.49 -4.17 19.19
CA VAL A 96 -6.04 -4.40 19.21
C VAL A 96 -5.24 -3.12 18.97
N SER A 97 -5.72 -2.22 18.11
CA SER A 97 -5.02 -0.97 17.82
C SER A 97 -5.97 0.16 17.51
N ALA A 98 -5.55 1.38 17.83
CA ALA A 98 -6.28 2.62 17.58
C ALA A 98 -7.77 2.56 17.99
N PRO A 99 -8.10 2.28 19.28
CA PRO A 99 -9.48 2.26 19.73
C PRO A 99 -10.13 3.62 19.50
N GLY A 100 -11.41 3.61 19.08
CA GLY A 100 -12.18 4.81 18.81
C GLY A 100 -11.93 5.47 17.45
N TYR A 101 -11.04 4.93 16.63
CA TYR A 101 -10.84 5.38 15.25
C TYR A 101 -11.45 4.40 14.25
N LEU A 102 -11.90 4.95 13.12
CA LEU A 102 -12.34 4.15 11.98
C LEU A 102 -11.15 3.34 11.45
N LYS A 103 -11.46 2.13 11.01
CA LYS A 103 -10.51 1.22 10.38
C LYS A 103 -11.10 0.70 9.08
N GLU A 104 -10.33 0.72 8.01
CA GLU A 104 -10.65 -0.09 6.85
C GLU A 104 -10.03 -1.47 7.07
N TRP A 105 -10.90 -2.48 7.22
CA TRP A 105 -10.49 -3.84 7.58
C TRP A 105 -11.29 -4.87 6.79
N GLY A 106 -10.60 -5.64 5.96
CA GLY A 106 -11.22 -6.65 5.10
C GLY A 106 -11.15 -6.30 3.62
N PHE A 107 -12.06 -6.85 2.82
CA PHE A 107 -12.06 -6.67 1.37
C PHE A 107 -12.99 -5.53 0.96
N THR A 108 -12.40 -4.46 0.47
CA THR A 108 -13.11 -3.22 0.15
C THR A 108 -13.04 -2.90 -1.34
N PRO A 109 -14.16 -2.49 -1.97
CA PRO A 109 -14.13 -1.90 -3.29
C PRO A 109 -13.44 -0.53 -3.26
N VAL A 110 -12.41 -0.35 -4.08
CA VAL A 110 -11.67 0.91 -4.20
C VAL A 110 -12.03 1.58 -5.52
N SER A 111 -12.63 2.77 -5.45
CA SER A 111 -13.11 3.50 -6.62
C SER A 111 -11.95 4.11 -7.42
N VAL A 112 -11.82 3.72 -8.68
CA VAL A 112 -10.87 4.34 -9.61
C VAL A 112 -11.37 5.72 -9.98
N VAL A 113 -10.54 6.75 -9.77
CA VAL A 113 -10.88 8.16 -10.05
C VAL A 113 -10.12 8.73 -11.23
N GLN A 114 -9.02 8.09 -11.62
CA GLN A 114 -8.21 8.49 -12.77
C GLN A 114 -7.53 7.28 -13.41
N ASP A 115 -7.50 7.24 -14.75
CA ASP A 115 -6.82 6.18 -15.49
C ASP A 115 -5.30 6.26 -15.33
N ASP A 116 -4.70 5.09 -15.22
CA ASP A 116 -3.24 4.91 -15.18
C ASP A 116 -2.86 3.50 -15.66
N PRO A 117 -1.67 3.30 -16.26
CA PRO A 117 -1.20 1.99 -16.67
C PRO A 117 -1.23 0.92 -15.57
N ILE A 118 -1.04 1.30 -14.29
CA ILE A 118 -1.11 0.33 -13.16
C ILE A 118 -2.53 -0.24 -12.98
N LEU A 119 -3.56 0.47 -13.44
CA LEU A 119 -4.97 0.08 -13.35
C LEU A 119 -5.49 -0.62 -14.61
N ALA A 120 -4.64 -0.85 -15.61
CA ALA A 120 -5.05 -1.46 -16.87
C ALA A 120 -5.71 -2.83 -16.66
N GLY A 121 -6.93 -2.98 -17.21
CA GLY A 121 -7.71 -4.22 -17.09
C GLY A 121 -8.39 -4.44 -15.74
N LEU A 122 -8.32 -3.48 -14.83
CA LEU A 122 -9.14 -3.41 -13.62
C LEU A 122 -10.43 -2.64 -13.93
N GLY A 123 -11.54 -3.05 -13.34
CA GLY A 123 -12.80 -2.32 -13.47
C GLY A 123 -12.81 -1.03 -12.65
N PRO A 124 -13.94 -0.30 -12.63
CA PRO A 124 -14.02 1.01 -11.96
C PRO A 124 -13.96 0.93 -10.43
N ALA A 125 -14.19 -0.25 -9.85
CA ALA A 125 -14.15 -0.47 -8.40
C ALA A 125 -13.58 -1.87 -8.09
N PRO A 126 -12.28 -2.12 -8.36
CA PRO A 126 -11.62 -3.36 -7.97
C PRO A 126 -11.65 -3.53 -6.45
N VAL A 127 -11.68 -4.77 -6.00
CA VAL A 127 -11.70 -5.10 -4.57
C VAL A 127 -10.28 -5.43 -4.14
N PHE A 128 -9.83 -4.81 -3.04
CA PHE A 128 -8.54 -5.09 -2.43
C PHE A 128 -8.69 -5.37 -0.93
N LEU A 129 -7.66 -5.97 -0.35
CA LEU A 129 -7.56 -6.16 1.09
C LEU A 129 -7.10 -4.87 1.76
N GLU A 130 -7.89 -4.41 2.73
CA GLU A 130 -7.56 -3.28 3.60
C GLU A 130 -7.26 -3.77 5.01
N VAL A 131 -6.19 -3.27 5.61
CA VAL A 131 -5.82 -3.54 7.01
C VAL A 131 -5.11 -2.30 7.54
N HIS A 132 -5.85 -1.21 7.78
CA HIS A 132 -5.25 0.02 8.29
C HIS A 132 -6.23 0.89 9.07
N TYR A 133 -5.67 1.75 9.90
CA TYR A 133 -6.36 2.83 10.61
C TYR A 133 -5.65 4.19 10.44
N CYS A 134 -4.42 4.19 9.93
CA CYS A 134 -3.71 5.40 9.51
C CYS A 134 -3.85 5.61 8.01
N GLU A 135 -3.82 6.87 7.60
CA GLU A 135 -3.91 7.32 6.21
C GLU A 135 -2.96 8.48 5.93
N ALA A 136 -2.66 8.75 4.67
CA ALA A 136 -2.12 10.03 4.24
C ALA A 136 -3.24 11.08 4.26
N LYS A 137 -3.12 12.09 5.13
CA LYS A 137 -4.17 13.11 5.35
C LYS A 137 -4.39 14.00 4.12
N GLN A 138 -3.40 14.10 3.26
CA GLN A 138 -3.49 14.82 1.99
C GLN A 138 -2.66 14.13 0.91
N LEU A 139 -3.07 14.32 -0.34
CA LEU A 139 -2.27 13.92 -1.49
C LEU A 139 -0.99 14.77 -1.53
N PRO A 140 0.22 14.17 -1.60
CA PRO A 140 1.46 14.95 -1.67
C PRO A 140 1.51 15.81 -2.95
N PHE A 141 2.19 16.94 -2.87
CA PHE A 141 2.41 17.78 -4.05
C PHE A 141 3.18 17.03 -5.15
N GLY A 142 2.74 17.17 -6.40
CA GLY A 142 3.33 16.47 -7.55
C GLY A 142 2.87 15.01 -7.68
N PHE A 143 1.82 14.63 -6.96
CA PHE A 143 1.17 13.33 -7.12
C PHE A 143 -0.22 13.46 -7.73
N ARG A 144 -0.66 12.43 -8.45
CA ARG A 144 -2.03 12.25 -8.92
C ARG A 144 -2.74 11.24 -8.05
N LEU A 145 -4.00 11.52 -7.75
CA LEU A 145 -4.89 10.57 -7.09
C LEU A 145 -5.43 9.61 -8.16
N LEU A 146 -5.25 8.31 -7.95
CA LEU A 146 -5.70 7.28 -8.88
C LEU A 146 -6.93 6.53 -8.37
N ALA A 147 -7.03 6.33 -7.05
CA ALA A 147 -8.18 5.65 -6.47
C ALA A 147 -8.45 6.11 -5.04
N SER A 148 -9.70 5.96 -4.58
CA SER A 148 -10.19 6.39 -3.27
C SER A 148 -11.28 5.46 -2.73
N THR A 149 -11.51 5.53 -1.42
CA THR A 149 -12.73 5.05 -0.76
C THR A 149 -13.49 6.24 -0.15
N PRO A 150 -14.74 6.06 0.29
CA PRO A 150 -15.47 7.13 0.98
C PRO A 150 -14.80 7.60 2.28
N ASP A 151 -14.06 6.72 2.95
CA ASP A 151 -13.46 6.97 4.26
C ASP A 151 -11.96 7.26 4.19
N CYS A 152 -11.25 6.80 3.16
CA CYS A 152 -9.84 7.09 2.89
C CYS A 152 -9.66 7.65 1.48
N ARG A 153 -9.33 8.95 1.41
CA ARG A 153 -9.23 9.64 0.12
C ARG A 153 -8.05 9.15 -0.72
N VAL A 154 -6.90 8.88 -0.11
CA VAL A 154 -5.66 8.56 -0.85
C VAL A 154 -5.40 7.06 -0.78
N GLN A 155 -6.19 6.29 -1.53
CA GLN A 155 -6.05 4.84 -1.63
C GLN A 155 -4.96 4.41 -2.61
N LEU A 156 -4.87 5.08 -3.73
CA LEU A 156 -3.82 4.85 -4.71
C LEU A 156 -3.36 6.19 -5.27
N MET A 157 -2.07 6.42 -5.24
CA MET A 157 -1.44 7.63 -5.77
C MET A 157 -0.24 7.28 -6.65
N ARG A 158 0.08 8.20 -7.56
CA ARG A 158 1.27 8.13 -8.40
C ARG A 158 1.94 9.50 -8.51
N ARG A 159 3.26 9.54 -8.44
CA ARG A 159 4.03 10.74 -8.77
C ARG A 159 3.94 11.04 -10.27
N GLU A 160 3.75 12.32 -10.62
CA GLU A 160 3.46 12.74 -12.00
C GLU A 160 4.62 12.47 -12.95
N ASP A 161 5.84 12.72 -12.53
CA ASP A 161 7.05 12.70 -13.37
C ASP A 161 7.84 11.38 -13.28
N ARG A 162 7.49 10.48 -12.35
CA ARG A 162 8.21 9.23 -12.07
C ARG A 162 7.24 8.09 -11.75
N PRO A 163 7.62 6.84 -12.01
CA PRO A 163 6.81 5.66 -11.65
C PRO A 163 6.97 5.32 -10.16
N VAL A 164 6.59 6.26 -9.29
CA VAL A 164 6.51 6.08 -7.83
C VAL A 164 5.05 6.05 -7.44
N TYR A 165 4.62 4.90 -6.92
CA TYR A 165 3.25 4.59 -6.55
C TYR A 165 3.12 4.34 -5.05
N GLY A 166 1.98 4.69 -4.50
CA GLY A 166 1.58 4.28 -3.15
C GLY A 166 0.19 3.69 -3.18
N ALA A 167 0.00 2.49 -2.67
CA ALA A 167 -1.28 1.82 -2.47
C ALA A 167 -1.52 1.62 -0.98
N GLN A 168 -2.60 2.19 -0.44
CA GLN A 168 -2.95 2.04 0.97
C GLN A 168 -3.38 0.60 1.28
N PHE A 169 -4.01 -0.05 0.33
CA PHE A 169 -4.41 -1.44 0.38
C PHE A 169 -3.24 -2.42 0.11
N HIS A 170 -3.52 -3.71 0.31
CA HIS A 170 -2.58 -4.82 0.16
C HIS A 170 -2.87 -5.65 -1.09
N PRO A 171 -2.37 -5.28 -2.29
CA PRO A 171 -2.54 -6.11 -3.49
C PRO A 171 -1.77 -7.43 -3.41
N GLU A 172 -0.76 -7.51 -2.52
CA GLU A 172 0.01 -8.72 -2.25
C GLU A 172 -0.66 -9.64 -1.22
N GLY A 173 -1.63 -9.14 -0.46
CA GLY A 173 -2.23 -9.78 0.71
C GLY A 173 -3.37 -10.77 0.43
N TYR A 174 -3.58 -11.22 -0.78
CA TYR A 174 -4.80 -11.95 -1.16
C TYR A 174 -4.83 -13.46 -0.86
N THR A 175 -3.78 -14.11 -0.38
CA THR A 175 -3.80 -15.57 -0.24
C THR A 175 -3.52 -16.13 1.15
N GLU A 176 -2.91 -15.42 2.09
CA GLU A 176 -2.39 -16.02 3.33
C GLU A 176 -2.31 -15.05 4.51
N TRP A 177 -3.14 -14.02 4.54
CA TRP A 177 -3.12 -13.15 5.70
C TRP A 177 -3.71 -13.89 6.90
N PRO A 178 -3.03 -13.93 8.06
CA PRO A 178 -3.59 -14.48 9.27
C PRO A 178 -4.67 -13.52 9.78
N PHE A 179 -5.88 -13.63 9.23
CA PHE A 179 -7.02 -12.96 9.82
C PHE A 179 -7.19 -13.49 11.23
N ASP A 180 -7.41 -12.61 12.17
CA ASP A 180 -7.87 -13.00 13.46
C ASP A 180 -9.21 -13.72 13.29
N THR A 181 -9.14 -15.05 13.36
CA THR A 181 -10.31 -15.93 13.21
C THR A 181 -11.39 -15.66 14.27
N ARG A 182 -11.12 -14.79 15.24
CA ARG A 182 -12.06 -14.35 16.27
C ARG A 182 -13.05 -13.30 15.77
N ASN A 183 -12.81 -12.66 14.61
CA ASN A 183 -13.75 -11.68 14.04
C ASN A 183 -14.71 -12.37 13.06
N GLU A 184 -15.94 -12.66 13.52
CA GLU A 184 -16.98 -13.34 12.74
C GLU A 184 -17.39 -12.57 11.48
N LEU A 185 -17.34 -11.22 11.51
CA LEU A 185 -17.68 -10.37 10.35
C LEU A 185 -16.67 -10.54 9.21
N VAL A 186 -15.39 -10.64 9.54
CA VAL A 186 -14.33 -10.90 8.54
C VAL A 186 -14.52 -12.28 7.92
N ASN A 187 -14.87 -13.28 8.72
CA ASN A 187 -15.06 -14.65 8.26
C ASN A 187 -16.28 -14.81 7.34
N LEU A 188 -17.33 -14.01 7.52
CA LEU A 188 -18.53 -14.05 6.68
C LEU A 188 -18.31 -13.44 5.28
N VAL A 189 -17.45 -12.43 5.17
CA VAL A 189 -17.21 -11.70 3.90
C VAL A 189 -15.95 -12.22 3.19
N TYR A 190 -15.10 -12.95 3.91
CA TYR A 190 -13.78 -13.37 3.45
C TYR A 190 -13.78 -14.18 2.14
N PRO A 191 -14.56 -15.27 1.98
CA PRO A 191 -14.47 -16.08 0.77
C PRO A 191 -14.88 -15.33 -0.50
N ALA A 192 -15.93 -14.52 -0.44
CA ALA A 192 -16.42 -13.76 -1.59
C ALA A 192 -15.51 -12.56 -1.91
N GLY A 193 -15.00 -11.89 -0.89
CA GLY A 193 -14.04 -10.79 -1.04
C GLY A 193 -12.71 -11.27 -1.60
N HIS A 194 -12.19 -12.37 -1.08
CA HIS A 194 -10.95 -12.99 -1.55
C HIS A 194 -11.01 -13.36 -3.04
N ALA A 195 -12.08 -14.03 -3.48
CA ALA A 195 -12.26 -14.41 -4.88
C ALA A 195 -12.25 -13.21 -5.85
N ARG A 196 -12.59 -12.01 -5.38
CA ARG A 196 -12.53 -10.76 -6.16
C ARG A 196 -11.19 -10.05 -6.02
N ALA A 197 -10.57 -10.09 -4.85
CA ALA A 197 -9.33 -9.40 -4.54
C ALA A 197 -8.11 -10.09 -5.16
N GLU A 198 -8.09 -11.41 -5.22
CA GLU A 198 -6.96 -12.15 -5.80
C GLU A 198 -6.67 -11.74 -7.26
N PRO A 199 -7.62 -11.78 -8.21
CA PRO A 199 -7.35 -11.37 -9.58
C PRO A 199 -7.04 -9.86 -9.68
N ALA A 200 -7.64 -9.01 -8.86
CA ALA A 200 -7.35 -7.58 -8.86
C ALA A 200 -5.94 -7.28 -8.35
N GLY A 201 -5.54 -7.85 -7.21
CA GLY A 201 -4.21 -7.70 -6.66
C GLY A 201 -3.12 -8.22 -7.58
N LYS A 202 -3.32 -9.42 -8.14
CA LYS A 202 -2.41 -10.00 -9.14
C LYS A 202 -2.26 -9.09 -10.35
N ARG A 203 -3.36 -8.61 -10.92
CA ARG A 203 -3.36 -7.72 -12.09
C ARG A 203 -2.61 -6.42 -11.80
N LEU A 204 -2.85 -5.80 -10.66
CA LEU A 204 -2.17 -4.54 -10.28
C LEU A 204 -0.66 -4.76 -10.17
N LEU A 205 -0.21 -5.83 -9.53
CA LEU A 205 1.21 -6.16 -9.40
C LEU A 205 1.85 -6.47 -10.76
N GLU A 206 1.19 -7.23 -11.63
CA GLU A 206 1.66 -7.47 -13.01
C GLU A 206 1.79 -6.16 -13.79
N ASN A 207 0.82 -5.25 -13.66
CA ASN A 207 0.87 -3.95 -14.30
C ASN A 207 2.03 -3.10 -13.77
N PHE A 208 2.27 -3.11 -12.45
CA PHE A 208 3.46 -2.46 -11.90
C PHE A 208 4.75 -3.04 -12.49
N PHE A 209 4.87 -4.36 -12.62
CA PHE A 209 6.04 -4.98 -13.22
C PHE A 209 6.20 -4.65 -14.71
N ARG A 210 5.10 -4.43 -15.45
CA ARG A 210 5.15 -3.90 -16.84
C ARG A 210 5.64 -2.46 -16.85
N VAL A 211 5.11 -1.59 -15.98
CA VAL A 211 5.59 -0.20 -15.83
C VAL A 211 7.08 -0.16 -15.47
N ALA A 212 7.54 -1.12 -14.69
CA ALA A 212 8.96 -1.28 -14.33
C ALA A 212 9.83 -1.91 -15.44
N GLY A 213 9.25 -2.29 -16.57
CA GLY A 213 9.97 -2.99 -17.66
C GLY A 213 10.51 -4.37 -17.26
N ILE A 214 9.89 -5.00 -16.27
CA ILE A 214 10.22 -6.36 -15.80
C ILE A 214 9.43 -7.41 -16.57
N LEU A 215 8.16 -7.13 -16.82
CA LEU A 215 7.29 -7.91 -17.70
C LEU A 215 7.08 -7.19 -19.04
N VAL A 216 6.82 -7.96 -20.09
CA VAL A 216 6.45 -7.48 -21.42
C VAL A 216 4.94 -7.29 -21.51
#